data_ddd6955792dd3f27e086df174340de41
#
_entry.id   ddd6955792dd3f27e086df174340de41
#
_cell.length_a   1.000
_cell.length_b   1.000
_cell.length_c   1.000
_cell.angle_alpha   90.00
_cell.angle_beta   90.00
_cell.angle_gamma   90.00
#
_symmetry.space_group_name_H-M   'P 1'
#
loop_
_entity.id
_entity.type
_entity.pdbx_description
1 polymer ?
#
loop_
_entity_poly.entity_id
_entity_poly.type
_entity_poly.pdbx_seq_one_letter_code
_entity_poly.pdbx_strand_id
1 'polypeptide(L)'
;MYAITLSQDILDWCRSILSTSPARANHIEVGRGQCGTVLVLNDTDCVIKIPNSPSKEDELFTDYQIHYSVYSALAPLTSLNISVPRPEAWIMRENTTWFSTDSCFLKGIPSLPNYGLISKRTLSVPLCFREDIVDLLCPEAIKTIKTKFLARHENKDCLVRIYLGRRSCTSQREAGNIRLRNFPLHVNEMKGLQLRPESYAVTLAQTLALLHWKVGIDANDVEFVLGGGHIISSSYPSEQEVRAATKHTAGRLHVPNLRNQQTSMWLLDFNQCQRFEYYADGEARCKEVIKKLVEGFWFNDPYYPRPNATDEEDKKLWHVFAEHYLKMSAELVSHHGPREFIEAVVEKGKQRSESSLFGL
;
A
#
# COMPACT_ATOMS: atom_id res chain seq x y z
N MET A 1 26.53 16.53 5.51
CA MET A 1 26.42 15.49 4.46
C MET A 1 26.94 14.19 5.09
N TYR A 2 26.07 13.42 5.73
CA TYR A 2 26.44 12.12 6.31
C TYR A 2 26.18 11.06 5.25
N ALA A 3 27.24 10.53 4.67
CA ALA A 3 27.14 9.30 3.89
C ALA A 3 26.68 8.19 4.86
N ILE A 4 25.45 7.72 4.71
CA ILE A 4 24.99 6.51 5.37
C ILE A 4 25.72 5.38 4.67
N THR A 5 26.87 5.00 5.21
CA THR A 5 27.54 3.76 4.85
C THR A 5 26.56 2.64 5.27
N LEU A 6 26.13 1.81 4.30
CA LEU A 6 25.42 0.56 4.60
C LEU A 6 26.16 -0.12 5.74
N SER A 7 25.48 -0.51 6.80
CA SER A 7 26.15 -1.22 7.88
C SER A 7 26.85 -2.44 7.28
N GLN A 8 28.05 -2.74 7.74
CA GLN A 8 28.81 -3.89 7.28
C GLN A 8 27.98 -5.18 7.38
N ASP A 9 27.03 -5.21 8.32
CA ASP A 9 26.08 -6.30 8.53
C ASP A 9 25.14 -6.54 7.33
N ILE A 10 24.69 -5.49 6.64
CA ILE A 10 23.85 -5.63 5.42
C ILE A 10 24.71 -6.15 4.26
N LEU A 11 25.94 -5.67 4.13
CA LEU A 11 26.87 -6.16 3.12
C LEU A 11 27.29 -7.60 3.39
N ASP A 12 27.52 -7.97 4.64
CA ASP A 12 27.90 -9.31 5.04
C ASP A 12 26.72 -10.28 4.96
N TRP A 13 25.51 -9.81 5.28
CA TRP A 13 24.27 -10.54 5.04
C TRP A 13 24.05 -10.79 3.54
N CYS A 14 24.22 -9.79 2.68
CA CYS A 14 24.17 -9.95 1.23
C CYS A 14 25.24 -10.95 0.73
N ARG A 15 26.45 -10.92 1.27
CA ARG A 15 27.53 -11.87 0.95
C ARG A 15 27.22 -13.29 1.41
N SER A 16 26.61 -13.45 2.59
CA SER A 16 26.23 -14.77 3.13
C SER A 16 25.20 -15.48 2.26
N ILE A 17 24.26 -14.72 1.67
CA ILE A 17 23.28 -15.24 0.72
C ILE A 17 23.95 -15.65 -0.60
N LEU A 18 24.98 -14.90 -1.05
CA LEU A 18 25.72 -15.18 -2.28
C LEU A 18 26.50 -16.51 -2.24
N SER A 19 26.85 -16.99 -1.04
CA SER A 19 27.68 -18.20 -0.88
C SER A 19 26.92 -19.51 -0.97
N THR A 20 25.58 -19.51 -0.96
CA THR A 20 24.81 -20.73 -0.70
C THR A 20 24.03 -21.32 -1.87
N SER A 21 23.94 -20.69 -3.06
CA SER A 21 23.29 -21.38 -4.21
C SER A 21 23.59 -20.79 -5.59
N PRO A 22 24.07 -21.60 -6.56
CA PRO A 22 24.23 -21.20 -7.96
C PRO A 22 23.02 -21.54 -8.83
N ALA A 23 21.81 -21.74 -8.30
CA ALA A 23 20.67 -22.24 -9.05
C ALA A 23 19.67 -21.15 -9.44
N ARG A 24 19.68 -20.79 -10.72
CA ARG A 24 18.60 -20.18 -11.52
C ARG A 24 17.84 -19.03 -10.86
N ALA A 25 18.42 -17.84 -10.90
CA ALA A 25 17.71 -16.58 -10.63
C ALA A 25 16.74 -16.25 -11.77
N ASN A 26 15.51 -16.69 -11.70
CA ASN A 26 14.42 -16.11 -12.45
C ASN A 26 13.87 -14.97 -11.60
N HIS A 27 14.13 -13.71 -12.03
CA HIS A 27 13.55 -12.55 -11.36
C HIS A 27 12.04 -12.62 -11.45
N ILE A 28 11.39 -12.52 -10.28
CA ILE A 28 9.94 -12.46 -10.22
C ILE A 28 9.56 -10.98 -10.15
N GLU A 29 9.00 -10.46 -11.24
CA GLU A 29 8.38 -9.17 -11.26
C GLU A 29 7.05 -9.26 -10.48
N VAL A 30 6.94 -8.48 -9.39
CA VAL A 30 5.74 -8.43 -8.55
C VAL A 30 4.95 -7.14 -8.73
N GLY A 31 5.55 -6.11 -9.33
CA GLY A 31 4.88 -4.84 -9.61
C GLY A 31 5.56 -4.07 -10.72
N ARG A 32 4.79 -3.27 -11.46
CA ARG A 32 5.29 -2.31 -12.44
C ARG A 32 4.39 -1.09 -12.43
N GLY A 33 4.98 0.06 -12.13
CA GLY A 33 4.34 1.37 -12.17
C GLY A 33 4.96 2.28 -13.24
N GLN A 34 4.58 3.54 -13.22
CA GLN A 34 5.15 4.55 -14.13
C GLN A 34 6.63 4.86 -13.83
N CYS A 35 6.98 4.95 -12.55
CA CYS A 35 8.33 5.25 -12.10
C CYS A 35 9.27 4.07 -12.25
N GLY A 36 8.86 2.87 -11.80
CA GLY A 36 9.77 1.74 -11.70
C GLY A 36 9.10 0.37 -11.76
N THR A 37 9.95 -0.64 -11.86
CA THR A 37 9.61 -2.06 -11.81
C THR A 37 10.06 -2.63 -10.47
N VAL A 38 9.20 -3.41 -9.81
CA VAL A 38 9.46 -4.04 -8.52
C VAL A 38 9.75 -5.51 -8.73
N LEU A 39 10.94 -5.94 -8.28
CA LEU A 39 11.44 -7.30 -8.41
C LEU A 39 11.64 -7.91 -7.03
N VAL A 40 11.32 -9.18 -6.88
CA VAL A 40 11.66 -9.94 -5.66
C VAL A 40 13.15 -10.20 -5.61
N LEU A 41 13.77 -9.95 -4.47
CA LEU A 41 15.11 -10.40 -4.19
C LEU A 41 15.05 -11.86 -3.69
N ASN A 42 15.59 -12.77 -4.50
CA ASN A 42 15.53 -14.20 -4.21
C ASN A 42 16.13 -14.52 -2.83
N ASP A 43 15.54 -15.52 -2.17
CA ASP A 43 15.95 -15.99 -0.84
C ASP A 43 15.89 -14.92 0.26
N THR A 44 15.12 -13.83 0.03
CA THR A 44 14.92 -12.76 1.01
C THR A 44 13.42 -12.41 1.15
N ASP A 45 13.12 -11.67 2.19
CA ASP A 45 11.81 -11.04 2.39
C ASP A 45 11.74 -9.60 1.83
N CYS A 46 12.64 -9.28 0.90
CA CYS A 46 12.77 -7.94 0.32
C CYS A 46 12.43 -7.91 -1.18
N VAL A 47 12.16 -6.69 -1.62
CA VAL A 47 12.01 -6.33 -3.04
C VAL A 47 12.97 -5.20 -3.37
N ILE A 48 13.31 -5.07 -4.65
CA ILE A 48 13.99 -3.90 -5.19
C ILE A 48 13.08 -3.23 -6.23
N LYS A 49 12.86 -1.92 -6.09
CA LYS A 49 12.24 -1.07 -7.11
C LYS A 49 13.36 -0.42 -7.91
N ILE A 50 13.35 -0.63 -9.21
CA ILE A 50 14.33 -0.08 -10.14
C ILE A 50 13.64 0.88 -11.11
N PRO A 51 14.28 1.98 -11.56
CA PRO A 51 13.66 2.94 -12.46
C PRO A 51 13.43 2.31 -13.84
N ASN A 52 12.29 2.62 -14.47
CA ASN A 52 11.98 2.11 -15.83
C ASN A 52 12.87 2.74 -16.92
N SER A 53 13.47 3.88 -16.63
CA SER A 53 14.39 4.61 -17.53
C SER A 53 15.27 5.56 -16.71
N PRO A 54 16.40 6.05 -17.27
CA PRO A 54 17.22 7.05 -16.60
C PRO A 54 16.45 8.33 -16.19
N SER A 55 15.44 8.73 -16.96
CA SER A 55 14.61 9.90 -16.63
C SER A 55 13.71 9.71 -15.38
N LYS A 56 13.64 8.49 -14.85
CA LYS A 56 12.86 8.14 -13.65
C LYS A 56 13.71 7.98 -12.39
N GLU A 57 15.01 8.23 -12.47
CA GLU A 57 15.91 8.07 -11.32
C GLU A 57 15.61 9.08 -10.21
N ASP A 58 15.34 10.34 -10.54
CA ASP A 58 14.99 11.37 -9.57
C ASP A 58 13.64 11.12 -8.91
N GLU A 59 12.66 10.61 -9.66
CA GLU A 59 11.37 10.20 -9.09
C GLU A 59 11.56 9.03 -8.12
N LEU A 60 12.38 8.04 -8.44
CA LEU A 60 12.67 6.92 -7.56
C LEU A 60 13.43 7.37 -6.29
N PHE A 61 14.34 8.34 -6.41
CA PHE A 61 15.03 8.90 -5.27
C PHE A 61 14.08 9.68 -4.35
N THR A 62 13.14 10.42 -4.92
CA THR A 62 12.05 11.08 -4.19
C THR A 62 11.21 10.04 -3.44
N ASP A 63 10.83 8.94 -4.11
CA ASP A 63 10.15 7.81 -3.48
C ASP A 63 10.93 7.31 -2.25
N TYR A 64 12.22 7.05 -2.38
CA TYR A 64 13.06 6.61 -1.26
C TYR A 64 13.04 7.59 -0.08
N GLN A 65 13.22 8.90 -0.34
CA GLN A 65 13.30 9.92 0.71
C GLN A 65 11.96 10.07 1.45
N ILE A 66 10.85 10.08 0.71
CA ILE A 66 9.51 10.22 1.29
C ILE A 66 9.10 8.92 1.98
N HIS A 67 9.35 7.77 1.38
CA HIS A 67 9.10 6.45 1.97
C HIS A 67 9.79 6.32 3.34
N TYR A 68 11.07 6.71 3.43
CA TYR A 68 11.80 6.70 4.70
C TYR A 68 11.16 7.62 5.74
N SER A 69 10.73 8.82 5.34
CA SER A 69 10.07 9.77 6.25
C SER A 69 8.72 9.25 6.73
N VAL A 70 7.92 8.68 5.83
CA VAL A 70 6.61 8.09 6.16
C VAL A 70 6.79 6.88 7.09
N TYR A 71 7.71 5.97 6.77
CA TYR A 71 8.01 4.84 7.63
C TYR A 71 8.42 5.29 9.03
N SER A 72 9.35 6.24 9.14
CA SER A 72 9.83 6.76 10.43
C SER A 72 8.73 7.43 11.26
N ALA A 73 7.76 8.06 10.60
CA ALA A 73 6.65 8.72 11.26
C ALA A 73 5.54 7.77 11.71
N LEU A 74 5.25 6.72 10.93
CA LEU A 74 4.11 5.82 11.16
C LEU A 74 4.48 4.54 11.90
N ALA A 75 5.67 3.96 11.69
CA ALA A 75 6.07 2.70 12.30
C ALA A 75 5.98 2.66 13.84
N PRO A 76 6.25 3.76 14.59
CA PRO A 76 6.08 3.78 16.04
C PRO A 76 4.61 3.78 16.50
N LEU A 77 3.65 4.07 15.61
CA LEU A 77 2.23 4.23 15.95
C LEU A 77 1.48 2.90 15.84
N THR A 78 1.68 2.03 16.83
CA THR A 78 1.11 0.67 16.84
C THR A 78 -0.42 0.62 16.91
N SER A 79 -1.08 1.73 17.23
CA SER A 79 -2.54 1.87 17.23
C SER A 79 -3.15 2.09 15.84
N LEU A 80 -2.34 2.42 14.84
CA LEU A 80 -2.78 2.54 13.46
C LEU A 80 -2.92 1.15 12.82
N ASN A 81 -4.05 0.94 12.16
CA ASN A 81 -4.31 -0.30 11.44
C ASN A 81 -3.73 -0.28 10.01
N ILE A 82 -2.56 0.30 9.84
CA ILE A 82 -1.84 0.37 8.57
C ILE A 82 -0.35 0.16 8.79
N SER A 83 0.30 -0.48 7.86
CA SER A 83 1.74 -0.70 7.83
C SER A 83 2.37 -0.02 6.63
N VAL A 84 3.63 0.35 6.77
CA VAL A 84 4.49 0.83 5.67
C VAL A 84 5.64 -0.16 5.53
N PRO A 85 5.98 -0.65 4.33
CA PRO A 85 7.15 -1.50 4.18
C PRO A 85 8.40 -0.78 4.67
N ARG A 86 9.25 -1.47 5.43
CA ARG A 86 10.49 -0.85 5.90
C ARG A 86 11.44 -0.62 4.73
N PRO A 87 11.87 0.62 4.45
CA PRO A 87 12.94 0.88 3.50
C PRO A 87 14.26 0.37 4.09
N GLU A 88 14.97 -0.47 3.35
CA GLU A 88 16.20 -1.13 3.83
C GLU A 88 17.45 -0.42 3.31
N ALA A 89 17.47 -0.10 2.00
CA ALA A 89 18.65 0.48 1.40
C ALA A 89 18.33 1.25 0.11
N TRP A 90 19.20 2.20 -0.20
CA TRP A 90 19.33 2.80 -1.52
C TRP A 90 20.60 2.28 -2.19
N ILE A 91 20.48 1.71 -3.39
CA ILE A 91 21.59 1.20 -4.17
C ILE A 91 22.02 2.25 -5.17
N MET A 92 23.31 2.55 -5.22
CA MET A 92 23.91 3.54 -6.10
C MET A 92 24.70 2.87 -7.24
N ARG A 93 25.01 3.65 -8.26
CA ARG A 93 25.79 3.23 -9.44
C ARG A 93 27.14 2.61 -9.06
N GLU A 94 27.78 3.12 -8.02
CA GLU A 94 29.06 2.66 -7.52
C GLU A 94 28.97 1.27 -6.84
N ASN A 95 27.78 0.82 -6.49
CA ASN A 95 27.54 -0.52 -5.96
C ASN A 95 27.58 -1.57 -7.10
N THR A 96 28.71 -1.70 -7.77
CA THR A 96 28.87 -2.54 -8.97
C THR A 96 28.52 -3.99 -8.78
N THR A 97 28.65 -4.53 -7.56
CA THR A 97 28.26 -5.90 -7.22
C THR A 97 26.77 -6.16 -7.34
N TRP A 98 25.91 -5.13 -7.18
CA TRP A 98 24.47 -5.26 -7.33
C TRP A 98 24.04 -5.28 -8.80
N PHE A 99 24.69 -4.48 -9.63
CA PHE A 99 24.34 -4.27 -11.02
C PHE A 99 25.29 -4.96 -12.01
N SER A 100 26.24 -5.78 -11.51
CA SER A 100 27.10 -6.56 -12.40
C SER A 100 26.30 -7.66 -13.11
N THR A 101 26.74 -8.01 -14.31
CA THR A 101 26.14 -9.12 -15.08
C THR A 101 26.20 -10.47 -14.35
N ASP A 102 27.11 -10.59 -13.39
CA ASP A 102 27.27 -11.77 -12.54
C ASP A 102 26.44 -11.72 -11.26
N SER A 103 25.73 -10.62 -11.01
CA SER A 103 24.83 -10.48 -9.88
C SER A 103 23.68 -11.50 -9.98
N CYS A 104 23.61 -12.41 -9.01
CA CYS A 104 22.50 -13.37 -8.93
C CYS A 104 21.14 -12.69 -8.68
N PHE A 105 21.14 -11.44 -8.22
CA PHE A 105 19.92 -10.68 -7.91
C PHE A 105 19.22 -10.10 -9.14
N LEU A 106 19.98 -9.72 -10.18
CA LEU A 106 19.44 -8.99 -11.32
C LEU A 106 19.77 -9.66 -12.68
N LYS A 107 20.11 -10.93 -12.66
CA LYS A 107 20.47 -11.72 -13.86
C LYS A 107 19.30 -11.76 -14.85
N GLY A 108 19.55 -11.36 -16.09
CA GLY A 108 18.53 -11.39 -17.16
C GLY A 108 17.77 -10.08 -17.37
N ILE A 109 18.13 -8.99 -16.70
CA ILE A 109 17.61 -7.66 -17.01
C ILE A 109 18.45 -7.08 -18.17
N PRO A 110 17.84 -6.71 -19.32
CA PRO A 110 18.58 -6.32 -20.52
C PRO A 110 19.40 -5.03 -20.38
N SER A 111 18.96 -4.12 -19.50
CA SER A 111 19.69 -2.91 -19.15
C SER A 111 19.68 -2.75 -17.64
N LEU A 112 20.85 -2.84 -17.03
CA LEU A 112 20.98 -2.68 -15.59
C LEU A 112 20.78 -1.21 -15.23
N PRO A 113 19.81 -0.89 -14.38
CA PRO A 113 19.66 0.46 -13.85
C PRO A 113 20.84 0.77 -12.91
N ASN A 114 21.11 2.06 -12.76
CA ASN A 114 22.22 2.51 -11.91
C ASN A 114 21.78 2.72 -10.44
N TYR A 115 20.46 2.66 -10.15
CA TYR A 115 19.89 2.94 -8.84
C TYR A 115 18.79 1.94 -8.51
N GLY A 116 18.55 1.74 -7.20
CA GLY A 116 17.49 0.87 -6.72
C GLY A 116 17.10 1.19 -5.28
N LEU A 117 15.80 1.11 -5.00
CA LEU A 117 15.24 1.18 -3.66
C LEU A 117 14.92 -0.23 -3.17
N ILE A 118 15.60 -0.68 -2.12
CA ILE A 118 15.29 -1.94 -1.44
C ILE A 118 14.37 -1.66 -0.27
N SER A 119 13.29 -2.45 -0.17
CA SER A 119 12.37 -2.42 0.96
C SER A 119 11.86 -3.82 1.32
N LYS A 120 11.29 -3.96 2.50
CA LYS A 120 10.57 -5.19 2.87
C LYS A 120 9.42 -5.43 1.90
N ARG A 121 9.21 -6.69 1.56
CA ARG A 121 8.14 -7.09 0.64
C ARG A 121 6.80 -7.10 1.36
N THR A 122 5.81 -6.43 0.80
CA THR A 122 4.41 -6.65 1.15
C THR A 122 3.95 -7.98 0.55
N LEU A 123 3.55 -8.91 1.40
CA LEU A 123 3.10 -10.21 0.95
C LEU A 123 1.72 -10.14 0.30
N SER A 124 1.43 -11.06 -0.61
CA SER A 124 0.09 -11.27 -1.18
C SER A 124 -0.94 -11.54 -0.08
N VAL A 125 -2.17 -11.11 -0.30
CA VAL A 125 -3.29 -11.59 0.54
C VAL A 125 -3.35 -13.13 0.51
N PRO A 126 -3.82 -13.76 1.61
CA PRO A 126 -3.88 -15.22 1.73
C PRO A 126 -4.65 -15.89 0.58
N LEU A 127 -4.34 -17.16 0.29
CA LEU A 127 -5.00 -17.91 -0.77
C LEU A 127 -6.52 -17.96 -0.57
N CYS A 128 -6.98 -18.21 0.65
CA CYS A 128 -8.42 -18.22 0.97
C CYS A 128 -9.11 -16.90 0.62
N PHE A 129 -8.47 -15.76 0.89
CA PHE A 129 -9.02 -14.45 0.51
C PHE A 129 -9.08 -14.28 -1.02
N ARG A 130 -8.07 -14.77 -1.75
CA ARG A 130 -8.10 -14.77 -3.23
C ARG A 130 -9.16 -15.69 -3.80
N GLU A 131 -9.43 -16.82 -3.13
CA GLU A 131 -10.51 -17.74 -3.46
C GLU A 131 -11.87 -17.08 -3.25
N ASP A 132 -12.07 -16.37 -2.14
CA ASP A 132 -13.30 -15.63 -1.87
C ASP A 132 -13.53 -14.51 -2.90
N ILE A 133 -12.49 -13.79 -3.33
CA ILE A 133 -12.59 -12.83 -4.44
C ILE A 133 -13.09 -13.51 -5.72
N VAL A 134 -12.55 -14.68 -6.06
CA VAL A 134 -12.97 -15.41 -7.26
C VAL A 134 -14.43 -15.85 -7.13
N ASP A 135 -14.79 -16.45 -6.01
CA ASP A 135 -16.12 -17.03 -5.79
C ASP A 135 -17.23 -15.96 -5.74
N LEU A 136 -16.95 -14.80 -5.16
CA LEU A 136 -17.95 -13.77 -4.94
C LEU A 136 -17.97 -12.69 -6.03
N LEU A 137 -16.81 -12.36 -6.62
CA LEU A 137 -16.67 -11.16 -7.45
C LEU A 137 -16.29 -11.45 -8.90
N CYS A 138 -15.91 -12.68 -9.25
CA CYS A 138 -15.56 -13.02 -10.63
C CYS A 138 -16.73 -13.64 -11.42
N PRO A 139 -16.75 -13.48 -12.75
CA PRO A 139 -17.71 -14.14 -13.63
C PRO A 139 -17.58 -15.67 -13.57
N GLU A 140 -18.66 -16.37 -13.93
CA GLU A 140 -18.73 -17.83 -13.91
C GLU A 140 -17.63 -18.51 -14.74
N ALA A 141 -17.25 -17.90 -15.86
CA ALA A 141 -16.15 -18.38 -16.71
C ALA A 141 -14.79 -18.45 -15.97
N ILE A 142 -14.55 -17.58 -14.98
CA ILE A 142 -13.36 -17.62 -14.13
C ILE A 142 -13.53 -18.64 -13.00
N LYS A 143 -14.72 -18.72 -12.38
CA LYS A 143 -15.03 -19.66 -11.30
C LYS A 143 -14.83 -21.11 -11.74
N THR A 144 -15.27 -21.45 -12.95
CA THR A 144 -15.11 -22.81 -13.51
C THR A 144 -13.66 -23.23 -13.70
N ILE A 145 -12.73 -22.27 -13.85
CA ILE A 145 -11.29 -22.52 -13.98
C ILE A 145 -10.49 -22.02 -12.77
N LYS A 146 -11.11 -21.82 -11.61
CA LYS A 146 -10.56 -21.18 -10.41
C LYS A 146 -9.14 -21.65 -10.08
N THR A 147 -8.88 -22.94 -10.01
CA THR A 147 -7.55 -23.49 -9.69
C THR A 147 -6.49 -23.04 -10.70
N LYS A 148 -6.80 -23.11 -12.00
CA LYS A 148 -5.89 -22.66 -13.07
C LYS A 148 -5.70 -21.14 -13.04
N PHE A 149 -6.77 -20.40 -12.77
CA PHE A 149 -6.73 -18.93 -12.66
C PHE A 149 -5.84 -18.48 -11.50
N LEU A 150 -6.02 -19.06 -10.31
CA LEU A 150 -5.23 -18.75 -9.13
C LEU A 150 -3.75 -19.16 -9.26
N ALA A 151 -3.45 -20.18 -10.06
CA ALA A 151 -2.08 -20.65 -10.31
C ALA A 151 -1.29 -19.77 -11.28
N ARG A 152 -1.94 -18.86 -12.04
CA ARG A 152 -1.25 -17.95 -12.94
C ARG A 152 -0.31 -17.02 -12.18
N HIS A 153 0.84 -16.73 -12.79
CA HIS A 153 1.86 -15.87 -12.16
C HIS A 153 1.30 -14.52 -11.72
N GLU A 154 0.53 -13.84 -12.59
CA GLU A 154 -0.10 -12.55 -12.32
C GLU A 154 -1.13 -12.56 -11.19
N ASN A 155 -1.59 -13.72 -10.74
CA ASN A 155 -2.59 -13.88 -9.69
C ASN A 155 -2.01 -14.39 -8.36
N LYS A 156 -0.71 -14.68 -8.32
CA LYS A 156 -0.03 -15.12 -7.08
C LYS A 156 0.33 -13.94 -6.18
N ASP A 157 0.78 -12.83 -6.75
CA ASP A 157 1.13 -11.61 -6.02
C ASP A 157 -0.07 -10.65 -6.03
N CYS A 158 -1.07 -10.97 -5.22
CA CYS A 158 -2.30 -10.21 -5.11
C CYS A 158 -2.22 -9.21 -3.96
N LEU A 159 -2.09 -7.95 -4.28
CA LEU A 159 -2.41 -6.83 -3.38
C LEU A 159 -3.77 -6.28 -3.82
N VAL A 160 -4.65 -5.99 -2.85
CA VAL A 160 -6.02 -5.57 -3.13
C VAL A 160 -6.17 -4.09 -2.82
N ARG A 161 -6.45 -3.27 -3.83
CA ARG A 161 -6.68 -1.82 -3.68
C ARG A 161 -8.03 -1.56 -3.05
N ILE A 162 -8.09 -0.75 -2.00
CA ILE A 162 -9.30 -0.43 -1.26
C ILE A 162 -9.92 0.85 -1.82
N TYR A 163 -11.09 0.73 -2.47
CA TYR A 163 -11.79 1.83 -3.10
C TYR A 163 -13.10 2.17 -2.37
N LEU A 164 -13.03 3.19 -1.50
CA LEU A 164 -14.20 3.66 -0.73
C LEU A 164 -15.03 4.72 -1.47
N GLY A 165 -14.44 5.36 -2.49
CA GLY A 165 -15.09 6.43 -3.27
C GLY A 165 -15.85 5.95 -4.50
N ARG A 166 -15.95 4.65 -4.75
CA ARG A 166 -16.62 4.12 -5.94
C ARG A 166 -17.33 2.81 -5.66
N ARG A 167 -18.51 2.65 -6.27
CA ARG A 167 -19.24 1.39 -6.32
C ARG A 167 -18.97 0.68 -7.64
N SER A 168 -18.77 -0.62 -7.60
CA SER A 168 -18.61 -1.47 -8.80
C SER A 168 -19.96 -2.00 -9.25
N CYS A 169 -20.12 -2.13 -10.56
CA CYS A 169 -21.13 -2.97 -11.14
C CYS A 169 -20.48 -4.32 -11.50
N THR A 170 -20.64 -5.31 -10.62
CA THR A 170 -20.00 -6.65 -10.79
C THR A 170 -20.43 -7.36 -12.08
N SER A 171 -21.62 -7.07 -12.61
CA SER A 171 -22.11 -7.60 -13.88
C SER A 171 -21.32 -7.12 -15.11
N GLN A 172 -20.49 -6.07 -14.96
CA GLN A 172 -19.68 -5.51 -16.05
C GLN A 172 -18.23 -6.03 -16.08
N ARG A 173 -17.83 -6.93 -15.16
CA ARG A 173 -16.48 -7.49 -15.16
C ARG A 173 -16.34 -8.53 -16.26
N GLU A 174 -15.62 -8.21 -17.32
CA GLU A 174 -15.29 -9.14 -18.40
C GLU A 174 -14.21 -10.12 -17.98
N ALA A 175 -14.43 -11.42 -18.18
CA ALA A 175 -13.51 -12.48 -17.77
C ALA A 175 -12.09 -12.31 -18.35
N GLY A 176 -11.95 -11.75 -19.55
CA GLY A 176 -10.66 -11.53 -20.21
C GLY A 176 -9.79 -10.47 -19.54
N ASN A 177 -10.38 -9.55 -18.77
CA ASN A 177 -9.70 -8.40 -18.17
C ASN A 177 -9.42 -8.59 -16.68
N ILE A 178 -9.86 -9.70 -16.07
CA ILE A 178 -9.70 -9.93 -14.64
C ILE A 178 -8.33 -10.51 -14.34
N ARG A 179 -7.63 -9.85 -13.43
CA ARG A 179 -6.41 -10.30 -12.75
C ARG A 179 -6.48 -9.94 -11.28
N LEU A 180 -5.81 -10.72 -10.43
CA LEU A 180 -5.80 -10.44 -8.98
C LEU A 180 -4.68 -9.48 -8.58
N ARG A 181 -3.64 -9.30 -9.38
CA ARG A 181 -2.61 -8.28 -9.14
C ARG A 181 -3.27 -6.91 -9.13
N ASN A 182 -3.11 -6.16 -8.02
CA ASN A 182 -3.72 -4.83 -7.80
C ASN A 182 -5.24 -4.85 -8.01
N PHE A 183 -5.90 -5.89 -7.49
CA PHE A 183 -7.35 -6.06 -7.67
C PHE A 183 -8.11 -4.90 -7.06
N PRO A 184 -8.96 -4.18 -7.82
CA PRO A 184 -9.75 -3.08 -7.29
C PRO A 184 -10.96 -3.63 -6.52
N LEU A 185 -10.98 -3.43 -5.21
CA LEU A 185 -12.10 -3.81 -4.35
C LEU A 185 -12.91 -2.58 -3.98
N HIS A 186 -14.13 -2.51 -4.48
CA HIS A 186 -15.03 -1.38 -4.30
C HIS A 186 -15.87 -1.52 -3.04
N VAL A 187 -16.36 -0.41 -2.53
CA VAL A 187 -17.08 -0.32 -1.25
C VAL A 187 -18.25 -1.30 -1.14
N ASN A 188 -19.05 -1.45 -2.17
CA ASN A 188 -20.21 -2.36 -2.18
C ASN A 188 -19.84 -3.85 -2.26
N GLU A 189 -18.62 -4.19 -2.67
CA GLU A 189 -18.11 -5.56 -2.75
C GLU A 189 -17.55 -6.04 -1.41
N MET A 190 -17.10 -5.10 -0.57
CA MET A 190 -16.45 -5.39 0.72
C MET A 190 -17.37 -6.16 1.67
N LYS A 191 -18.66 -5.84 1.66
CA LYS A 191 -19.66 -6.49 2.53
C LYS A 191 -19.78 -7.99 2.26
N GLY A 192 -19.72 -8.40 0.99
CA GLY A 192 -19.70 -9.82 0.59
C GLY A 192 -18.48 -10.58 1.11
N LEU A 193 -17.35 -9.91 1.23
CA LEU A 193 -16.10 -10.45 1.80
C LEU A 193 -16.02 -10.28 3.34
N GLN A 194 -17.10 -9.90 3.99
CA GLN A 194 -17.19 -9.64 5.45
C GLN A 194 -16.20 -8.56 5.94
N LEU A 195 -15.81 -7.65 5.06
CA LEU A 195 -14.99 -6.49 5.39
C LEU A 195 -15.87 -5.32 5.86
N ARG A 196 -15.29 -4.45 6.68
CA ARG A 196 -15.99 -3.30 7.28
C ARG A 196 -15.47 -1.99 6.67
N PRO A 197 -16.17 -1.39 5.69
CA PRO A 197 -15.74 -0.17 5.03
C PRO A 197 -15.46 0.99 5.99
N GLU A 198 -16.23 1.10 7.08
CA GLU A 198 -16.03 2.14 8.09
C GLU A 198 -14.66 2.05 8.78
N SER A 199 -14.19 0.84 9.05
CA SER A 199 -12.85 0.64 9.65
C SER A 199 -11.75 1.12 8.70
N TYR A 200 -11.91 0.88 7.41
CA TYR A 200 -10.98 1.40 6.40
C TYR A 200 -11.07 2.92 6.27
N ALA A 201 -12.28 3.50 6.30
CA ALA A 201 -12.45 4.96 6.26
C ALA A 201 -11.73 5.64 7.43
N VAL A 202 -11.82 5.08 8.65
CA VAL A 202 -11.05 5.55 9.82
C VAL A 202 -9.54 5.48 9.56
N THR A 203 -9.05 4.33 9.11
CA THR A 203 -7.60 4.12 8.87
C THR A 203 -7.06 5.07 7.79
N LEU A 204 -7.78 5.22 6.66
CA LEU A 204 -7.40 6.13 5.59
C LEU A 204 -7.38 7.59 6.07
N ALA A 205 -8.38 8.00 6.85
CA ALA A 205 -8.48 9.35 7.40
C ALA A 205 -7.32 9.69 8.33
N GLN A 206 -7.03 8.81 9.29
CA GLN A 206 -5.93 8.98 10.23
C GLN A 206 -4.57 9.00 9.52
N THR A 207 -4.39 8.09 8.55
CA THR A 207 -3.16 8.04 7.75
C THR A 207 -2.97 9.31 6.94
N LEU A 208 -4.01 9.79 6.25
CA LEU A 208 -3.92 11.03 5.47
C LEU A 208 -3.59 12.24 6.34
N ALA A 209 -4.20 12.34 7.54
CA ALA A 209 -3.88 13.40 8.48
C ALA A 209 -2.40 13.37 8.91
N LEU A 210 -1.85 12.18 9.14
CA LEU A 210 -0.42 12.01 9.47
C LEU A 210 0.48 12.37 8.30
N LEU A 211 0.13 11.97 7.08
CA LEU A 211 0.90 12.33 5.86
C LEU A 211 0.92 13.85 5.67
N HIS A 212 -0.22 14.51 5.80
CA HIS A 212 -0.33 15.96 5.66
C HIS A 212 0.40 16.69 6.79
N TRP A 213 0.05 16.43 8.04
CA TRP A 213 0.38 17.32 9.15
C TRP A 213 1.56 16.86 10.02
N LYS A 214 1.98 15.60 9.91
CA LYS A 214 3.17 15.11 10.62
C LYS A 214 4.36 14.92 9.68
N VAL A 215 4.12 14.36 8.48
CA VAL A 215 5.18 14.13 7.48
C VAL A 215 5.40 15.36 6.60
N GLY A 216 4.36 16.15 6.34
CA GLY A 216 4.39 17.34 5.50
C GLY A 216 4.43 17.01 3.99
N ILE A 217 3.60 16.07 3.54
CA ILE A 217 3.46 15.69 2.13
C ILE A 217 2.01 15.74 1.67
N ASP A 218 1.80 16.00 0.39
CA ASP A 218 0.48 16.11 -0.24
C ASP A 218 -0.21 14.77 -0.47
N ALA A 219 0.46 13.66 -0.20
CA ALA A 219 -0.01 12.29 -0.39
C ALA A 219 -0.51 11.99 -1.82
N ASN A 220 0.00 12.70 -2.84
CA ASN A 220 -0.38 12.48 -4.23
C ASN A 220 0.08 11.10 -4.71
N ASP A 221 -0.82 10.33 -5.35
CA ASP A 221 -0.60 8.98 -5.91
C ASP A 221 -0.22 7.87 -4.90
N VAL A 222 -0.42 8.08 -3.60
CA VAL A 222 -0.20 6.99 -2.64
C VAL A 222 -1.24 5.88 -2.81
N GLU A 223 -0.81 4.64 -2.61
CA GLU A 223 -1.67 3.46 -2.76
C GLU A 223 -2.01 2.83 -1.41
N PHE A 224 -3.30 2.62 -1.15
CA PHE A 224 -3.80 1.87 0.00
C PHE A 224 -4.22 0.46 -0.44
N VAL A 225 -3.51 -0.56 0.06
CA VAL A 225 -3.75 -1.93 -0.35
C VAL A 225 -3.91 -2.87 0.84
N LEU A 226 -4.69 -3.93 0.66
CA LEU A 226 -4.62 -5.11 1.53
C LEU A 226 -3.54 -6.04 0.99
N GLY A 227 -2.70 -6.48 1.89
CA GLY A 227 -1.68 -7.51 1.67
C GLY A 227 -1.65 -8.51 2.82
N GLY A 228 -0.76 -9.47 2.77
CA GLY A 228 -0.49 -10.36 3.90
C GLY A 228 0.01 -9.56 5.09
N GLY A 229 -0.58 -9.79 6.26
CA GLY A 229 -0.15 -9.21 7.52
C GLY A 229 0.83 -10.12 8.22
N HIS A 230 1.63 -9.55 9.11
CA HIS A 230 2.29 -10.35 10.12
C HIS A 230 1.22 -11.00 11.01
N ILE A 231 1.36 -12.29 11.30
CA ILE A 231 0.56 -12.94 12.31
C ILE A 231 0.94 -12.27 13.64
N ILE A 232 0.20 -11.23 14.02
CA ILE A 232 0.22 -10.83 15.42
C ILE A 232 -0.61 -11.91 16.10
N SER A 233 0.08 -12.94 16.58
CA SER A 233 -0.53 -13.94 17.45
C SER A 233 -1.07 -13.19 18.65
N SER A 234 -2.36 -12.95 18.67
CA SER A 234 -3.03 -12.26 19.76
C SER A 234 -3.00 -13.03 21.07
N SER A 235 -2.57 -14.28 21.06
CA SER A 235 -2.22 -15.05 22.24
C SER A 235 -1.45 -16.31 21.84
N TYR A 236 -0.17 -16.34 22.09
CA TYR A 236 0.50 -17.62 22.25
C TYR A 236 -0.14 -18.32 23.46
N PRO A 237 -0.46 -19.61 23.36
CA PRO A 237 -0.94 -20.36 24.52
C PRO A 237 0.13 -20.27 25.60
N SER A 238 -0.32 -20.12 26.84
CA SER A 238 0.57 -20.14 27.99
C SER A 238 1.27 -21.50 28.10
N GLU A 239 2.44 -21.53 28.73
CA GLU A 239 3.15 -22.79 28.99
C GLU A 239 2.25 -23.82 29.71
N GLN A 240 1.38 -23.33 30.58
CA GLN A 240 0.44 -24.16 31.34
C GLN A 240 -0.60 -24.81 30.44
N GLU A 241 -1.14 -24.07 29.45
CA GLU A 241 -2.10 -24.61 28.48
C GLU A 241 -1.41 -25.64 27.56
N VAL A 242 -0.19 -25.38 27.12
CA VAL A 242 0.59 -26.33 26.30
C VAL A 242 0.88 -27.61 27.08
N ARG A 243 1.27 -27.52 28.35
CA ARG A 243 1.51 -28.68 29.21
C ARG A 243 0.25 -29.50 29.51
N ALA A 244 -0.91 -28.84 29.61
CA ALA A 244 -2.18 -29.51 29.85
C ALA A 244 -2.75 -30.17 28.57
N ALA A 245 -2.22 -29.84 27.40
CA ALA A 245 -2.70 -30.36 26.13
C ALA A 245 -2.18 -31.78 25.86
N THR A 246 -3.01 -32.57 25.20
CA THR A 246 -2.62 -33.87 24.62
C THR A 246 -2.32 -33.73 23.13
N LYS A 247 -1.70 -34.76 22.54
CA LYS A 247 -1.50 -34.82 21.07
C LYS A 247 -2.79 -34.65 20.25
N HIS A 248 -3.95 -34.92 20.85
CA HIS A 248 -5.26 -34.81 20.22
C HIS A 248 -5.91 -33.43 20.43
N THR A 249 -5.45 -32.64 21.41
CA THR A 249 -6.00 -31.35 21.77
C THR A 249 -5.05 -30.18 21.46
N ALA A 250 -3.74 -30.43 21.37
CA ALA A 250 -2.73 -29.40 21.13
C ALA A 250 -2.99 -28.57 19.85
N GLY A 251 -3.52 -29.19 18.79
CA GLY A 251 -3.91 -28.45 17.57
C GLY A 251 -5.04 -27.43 17.78
N ARG A 252 -5.80 -27.51 18.89
CA ARG A 252 -6.85 -26.53 19.23
C ARG A 252 -6.29 -25.29 19.93
N LEU A 253 -5.13 -25.40 20.58
CA LEU A 253 -4.46 -24.28 21.22
C LEU A 253 -3.94 -23.26 20.19
N HIS A 254 -3.60 -23.77 19.04
CA HIS A 254 -3.05 -23.00 17.94
C HIS A 254 -4.01 -22.95 16.75
N VAL A 255 -5.34 -23.06 16.97
CA VAL A 255 -6.23 -22.76 15.86
C VAL A 255 -5.97 -21.32 15.49
N PRO A 256 -4.96 -21.08 14.63
CA PRO A 256 -5.01 -19.87 13.86
C PRO A 256 -6.36 -19.99 13.19
N ASN A 257 -7.14 -18.99 13.25
CA ASN A 257 -8.17 -18.80 12.28
C ASN A 257 -7.39 -18.69 10.95
N LEU A 258 -7.07 -19.82 10.31
CA LEU A 258 -6.28 -19.87 9.07
C LEU A 258 -7.00 -19.14 7.94
N ARG A 259 -8.33 -18.91 8.10
CA ARG A 259 -9.11 -17.98 7.28
C ARG A 259 -8.83 -16.52 7.62
N ASN A 260 -8.43 -16.21 8.86
CA ASN A 260 -7.98 -14.91 9.34
C ASN A 260 -6.44 -14.84 9.41
N GLN A 261 -5.72 -15.52 8.53
CA GLN A 261 -4.38 -15.06 8.19
C GLN A 261 -4.56 -13.60 7.77
N GLN A 262 -4.17 -12.70 8.67
CA GLN A 262 -4.68 -11.35 8.68
C GLN A 262 -4.23 -10.66 7.40
N THR A 263 -5.20 -10.19 6.64
CA THR A 263 -4.94 -9.14 5.69
C THR A 263 -4.66 -7.88 6.50
N SER A 264 -3.51 -7.27 6.29
CA SER A 264 -3.19 -5.96 6.84
C SER A 264 -3.30 -4.91 5.74
N MET A 265 -3.66 -3.70 6.13
CA MET A 265 -3.58 -2.57 5.21
C MET A 265 -2.14 -2.08 5.13
N TRP A 266 -1.70 -1.77 3.92
CA TRP A 266 -0.38 -1.26 3.61
C TRP A 266 -0.49 0.04 2.83
N LEU A 267 0.45 0.94 3.08
CA LEU A 267 0.62 2.19 2.35
C LEU A 267 1.88 2.09 1.49
N LEU A 268 1.74 2.34 0.20
CA LEU A 268 2.77 2.17 -0.82
C LEU A 268 2.81 3.37 -1.77
N ASP A 269 3.91 3.45 -2.52
CA ASP A 269 4.15 4.34 -3.66
C ASP A 269 4.13 5.83 -3.32
N PHE A 270 5.31 6.42 -3.19
CA PHE A 270 5.47 7.82 -2.77
C PHE A 270 6.17 8.68 -3.82
N ASN A 271 6.37 8.15 -5.03
CA ASN A 271 7.19 8.79 -6.07
C ASN A 271 6.60 10.09 -6.62
N GLN A 272 5.29 10.29 -6.50
CA GLN A 272 4.62 11.52 -6.94
C GLN A 272 4.29 12.48 -5.80
N CYS A 273 4.55 12.10 -4.55
CA CYS A 273 4.33 12.97 -3.41
C CYS A 273 5.27 14.18 -3.42
N GLN A 274 4.76 15.31 -2.98
CA GLN A 274 5.54 16.53 -2.81
C GLN A 274 5.50 17.01 -1.35
N ARG A 275 6.64 17.50 -0.86
CA ARG A 275 6.71 18.13 0.46
C ARG A 275 6.11 19.52 0.41
N PHE A 276 5.52 19.92 1.52
CA PHE A 276 5.08 21.29 1.74
C PHE A 276 5.38 21.76 3.17
N GLU A 277 5.36 23.05 3.36
CA GLU A 277 5.42 23.70 4.67
C GLU A 277 4.19 24.59 4.81
N TYR A 278 3.45 24.41 5.89
CA TYR A 278 2.29 25.21 6.20
C TYR A 278 2.66 26.27 7.22
N TYR A 279 2.67 27.53 6.81
CA TYR A 279 2.97 28.67 7.69
C TYR A 279 1.68 29.43 7.95
N ALA A 280 1.28 29.54 9.22
CA ALA A 280 0.05 30.23 9.63
C ALA A 280 0.04 31.73 9.27
N ASP A 281 1.21 32.33 9.04
CA ASP A 281 1.39 33.78 8.86
C ASP A 281 1.31 34.22 7.38
N GLY A 282 1.04 33.32 6.42
CA GLY A 282 1.03 33.61 4.99
C GLY A 282 -0.24 33.13 4.30
N GLU A 283 -1.34 33.91 4.36
CA GLU A 283 -2.66 33.49 3.82
C GLU A 283 -2.64 33.00 2.38
N ALA A 284 -1.91 33.66 1.49
CA ALA A 284 -1.81 33.25 0.08
C ALA A 284 -1.11 31.90 -0.08
N ARG A 285 -0.05 31.66 0.71
CA ARG A 285 0.71 30.41 0.67
C ARG A 285 -0.07 29.24 1.29
N CYS A 286 -0.83 29.52 2.35
CA CYS A 286 -1.74 28.54 2.95
C CYS A 286 -2.79 28.06 1.95
N LYS A 287 -3.41 28.98 1.20
CA LYS A 287 -4.38 28.64 0.15
C LYS A 287 -3.77 27.77 -0.96
N GLU A 288 -2.52 28.05 -1.35
CA GLU A 288 -1.83 27.23 -2.34
C GLU A 288 -1.55 25.81 -1.81
N VAL A 289 -1.13 25.68 -0.55
CA VAL A 289 -0.94 24.37 0.10
C VAL A 289 -2.26 23.61 0.13
N ILE A 290 -3.34 24.21 0.64
CA ILE A 290 -4.65 23.57 0.69
C ILE A 290 -5.10 23.13 -0.70
N LYS A 291 -4.89 23.95 -1.73
CA LYS A 291 -5.19 23.59 -3.12
C LYS A 291 -4.44 22.32 -3.55
N LYS A 292 -3.14 22.21 -3.28
CA LYS A 292 -2.33 21.02 -3.59
C LYS A 292 -2.83 19.77 -2.86
N LEU A 293 -3.14 19.89 -1.55
CA LEU A 293 -3.70 18.79 -0.79
C LEU A 293 -5.03 18.30 -1.37
N VAL A 294 -5.89 19.21 -1.78
CA VAL A 294 -7.18 18.89 -2.44
C VAL A 294 -6.95 18.24 -3.80
N GLU A 295 -5.97 18.69 -4.57
CA GLU A 295 -5.59 18.07 -5.84
C GLU A 295 -5.11 16.64 -5.63
N GLY A 296 -4.21 16.38 -4.66
CA GLY A 296 -3.75 15.05 -4.29
C GLY A 296 -4.89 14.13 -3.84
N PHE A 297 -5.80 14.64 -2.98
CA PHE A 297 -6.98 13.88 -2.56
C PHE A 297 -7.82 13.39 -3.75
N TRP A 298 -8.12 14.28 -4.70
CA TRP A 298 -8.93 13.95 -5.87
C TRP A 298 -8.17 13.20 -6.96
N PHE A 299 -6.83 13.31 -6.99
CA PHE A 299 -5.99 12.49 -7.85
C PHE A 299 -6.04 11.01 -7.41
N ASN A 300 -6.07 10.77 -6.11
CA ASN A 300 -6.18 9.44 -5.51
C ASN A 300 -7.60 8.84 -5.54
N ASP A 301 -8.55 9.47 -6.25
CA ASP A 301 -9.86 8.86 -6.48
C ASP A 301 -9.67 7.52 -7.23
N PRO A 302 -10.23 6.41 -6.73
CA PRO A 302 -11.34 6.31 -5.78
C PRO A 302 -10.98 5.77 -4.37
N TYR A 303 -9.77 5.96 -3.85
CA TYR A 303 -9.43 5.43 -2.51
C TYR A 303 -10.32 6.01 -1.41
N TYR A 304 -10.50 7.32 -1.38
CA TYR A 304 -11.20 8.00 -0.30
C TYR A 304 -12.72 8.03 -0.50
N PRO A 305 -13.53 8.03 0.60
CA PRO A 305 -14.97 8.25 0.52
C PRO A 305 -15.30 9.58 -0.17
N ARG A 306 -16.43 9.66 -0.83
CA ARG A 306 -16.86 10.88 -1.54
C ARG A 306 -17.70 11.80 -0.67
N PRO A 307 -17.38 13.12 -0.63
CA PRO A 307 -18.10 14.07 0.22
C PRO A 307 -19.55 14.29 -0.20
N ASN A 308 -19.84 14.20 -1.48
CA ASN A 308 -21.17 14.52 -2.04
C ASN A 308 -21.87 13.28 -2.61
N ALA A 309 -21.71 12.14 -1.93
CA ALA A 309 -22.39 10.91 -2.30
C ALA A 309 -23.92 11.05 -2.16
N THR A 310 -24.66 10.38 -3.05
CA THR A 310 -26.12 10.32 -2.97
C THR A 310 -26.61 9.17 -2.11
N ASP A 311 -25.85 8.07 -2.04
CA ASP A 311 -26.14 6.89 -1.24
C ASP A 311 -25.88 7.15 0.25
N GLU A 312 -26.77 6.71 1.13
CA GLU A 312 -26.69 6.98 2.57
C GLU A 312 -25.50 6.25 3.26
N GLU A 313 -25.12 5.06 2.79
CA GLU A 313 -23.94 4.36 3.31
C GLU A 313 -22.67 5.13 2.94
N ASP A 314 -22.59 5.65 1.71
CA ASP A 314 -21.43 6.42 1.25
C ASP A 314 -21.35 7.79 1.96
N LYS A 315 -22.49 8.45 2.21
CA LYS A 315 -22.54 9.67 3.05
C LYS A 315 -22.00 9.40 4.46
N LYS A 316 -22.42 8.29 5.06
CA LYS A 316 -21.93 7.88 6.37
C LYS A 316 -20.41 7.64 6.36
N LEU A 317 -19.89 6.99 5.32
CA LEU A 317 -18.44 6.78 5.18
C LEU A 317 -17.67 8.09 5.08
N TRP A 318 -18.20 9.07 4.34
CA TRP A 318 -17.60 10.39 4.30
C TRP A 318 -17.59 11.08 5.67
N HIS A 319 -18.68 11.02 6.42
CA HIS A 319 -18.74 11.59 7.78
C HIS A 319 -17.70 10.94 8.70
N VAL A 320 -17.61 9.62 8.70
CA VAL A 320 -16.59 8.87 9.46
C VAL A 320 -15.18 9.32 9.06
N PHE A 321 -14.91 9.42 7.76
CA PHE A 321 -13.61 9.86 7.25
C PHE A 321 -13.27 11.28 7.72
N ALA A 322 -14.17 12.24 7.48
CA ALA A 322 -13.93 13.65 7.83
C ALA A 322 -13.74 13.85 9.33
N GLU A 323 -14.57 13.20 10.16
CA GLU A 323 -14.45 13.25 11.62
C GLU A 323 -13.09 12.74 12.10
N HIS A 324 -12.67 11.56 11.63
CA HIS A 324 -11.41 10.95 12.07
C HIS A 324 -10.18 11.68 11.51
N TYR A 325 -10.27 12.25 10.30
CA TYR A 325 -9.22 13.12 9.78
C TYR A 325 -9.04 14.35 10.65
N LEU A 326 -10.12 15.07 10.99
CA LEU A 326 -10.06 16.25 11.84
C LEU A 326 -9.61 15.94 13.27
N LYS A 327 -10.09 14.83 13.82
CA LYS A 327 -9.69 14.36 15.16
C LYS A 327 -8.18 14.10 15.23
N MET A 328 -7.64 13.31 14.31
CA MET A 328 -6.21 13.02 14.24
C MET A 328 -5.40 14.30 13.99
N SER A 329 -5.87 15.19 13.10
CA SER A 329 -5.18 16.44 12.80
C SER A 329 -5.11 17.37 14.02
N ALA A 330 -6.14 17.41 14.87
CA ALA A 330 -6.15 18.22 16.08
C ALA A 330 -5.10 17.79 17.13
N GLU A 331 -4.65 16.53 17.07
CA GLU A 331 -3.54 16.03 17.90
C GLU A 331 -2.16 16.44 17.35
N LEU A 332 -2.10 16.84 16.07
CA LEU A 332 -0.85 17.11 15.36
C LEU A 332 -0.58 18.61 15.20
N VAL A 333 -1.61 19.43 14.97
CA VAL A 333 -1.49 20.84 14.66
C VAL A 333 -2.62 21.67 15.30
N SER A 334 -2.33 22.95 15.61
CA SER A 334 -3.28 23.87 16.23
C SER A 334 -3.90 24.88 15.26
N HIS A 335 -3.45 24.92 13.99
CA HIS A 335 -3.96 25.87 12.98
C HIS A 335 -5.20 25.31 12.23
N HIS A 336 -5.86 26.17 11.44
CA HIS A 336 -7.12 25.87 10.77
C HIS A 336 -7.00 25.02 9.48
N GLY A 337 -5.78 24.79 8.98
CA GLY A 337 -5.52 24.09 7.73
C GLY A 337 -6.26 22.77 7.55
N PRO A 338 -6.37 21.87 8.55
CA PRO A 338 -7.14 20.64 8.43
C PRO A 338 -8.62 20.86 8.11
N ARG A 339 -9.25 21.88 8.71
CA ARG A 339 -10.65 22.22 8.46
C ARG A 339 -10.83 22.81 7.07
N GLU A 340 -9.96 23.75 6.69
CA GLU A 340 -9.94 24.35 5.35
C GLU A 340 -9.77 23.29 4.26
N PHE A 341 -8.94 22.27 4.50
CA PHE A 341 -8.78 21.14 3.58
C PHE A 341 -10.10 20.38 3.40
N ILE A 342 -10.78 19.99 4.48
CA ILE A 342 -12.05 19.24 4.39
C ILE A 342 -13.13 20.07 3.67
N GLU A 343 -13.25 21.35 4.00
CA GLU A 343 -14.19 22.27 3.36
C GLU A 343 -13.91 22.40 1.85
N ALA A 344 -12.64 22.55 1.47
CA ALA A 344 -12.23 22.66 0.08
C ALA A 344 -12.42 21.35 -0.70
N VAL A 345 -12.22 20.18 -0.06
CA VAL A 345 -12.54 18.87 -0.68
C VAL A 345 -14.03 18.75 -0.97
N VAL A 346 -14.90 19.17 -0.03
CA VAL A 346 -16.37 19.16 -0.21
C VAL A 346 -16.78 20.07 -1.35
N GLU A 347 -16.24 21.29 -1.40
CA GLU A 347 -16.57 22.28 -2.44
C GLU A 347 -16.13 21.79 -3.83
N LYS A 348 -14.91 21.26 -3.96
CA LYS A 348 -14.44 20.66 -5.22
C LYS A 348 -15.30 19.46 -5.65
N GLY A 349 -15.81 18.69 -4.70
CA GLY A 349 -16.72 17.58 -4.97
C GLY A 349 -18.05 18.02 -5.58
N LYS A 350 -18.62 19.14 -5.11
CA LYS A 350 -19.84 19.75 -5.70
C LYS A 350 -19.59 20.14 -7.16
N GLN A 351 -18.51 20.88 -7.43
CA GLN A 351 -18.16 21.32 -8.79
C GLN A 351 -17.97 20.14 -9.74
N ARG A 352 -17.35 19.03 -9.29
CA ARG A 352 -17.20 17.81 -10.11
C ARG A 352 -18.53 17.12 -10.41
N SER A 353 -19.47 17.11 -9.45
CA SER A 353 -20.80 16.53 -9.65
C SER A 353 -21.62 17.35 -10.64
N GLU A 354 -21.57 18.66 -10.56
CA GLU A 354 -22.22 19.58 -11.49
C GLU A 354 -21.68 19.43 -12.91
N SER A 355 -20.34 19.39 -13.08
CA SER A 355 -19.71 19.20 -14.40
C SER A 355 -20.09 17.87 -15.04
N SER A 356 -20.25 16.80 -14.26
CA SER A 356 -20.68 15.49 -14.79
C SER A 356 -22.14 15.45 -15.20
N LEU A 357 -23.01 16.29 -14.62
CA LEU A 357 -24.42 16.41 -14.99
C LEU A 357 -24.61 17.20 -16.29
N PHE A 358 -23.69 18.10 -16.61
CA PHE A 358 -23.80 18.94 -17.85
C PHE A 358 -23.02 18.34 -19.04
N GLY A 359 -22.40 17.15 -18.92
CA GLY A 359 -21.82 16.43 -20.06
C GLY A 359 -20.61 17.12 -20.69
N LEU A 360 -19.84 17.89 -19.92
CA LEU A 360 -18.59 18.54 -20.31
C LEU A 360 -17.37 17.73 -19.87
#